data_7fcac992f18104810b030e119d3547ec
#
_entry.id   7fcac992f18104810b030e119d3547ec
#
_cell.length_a   1.000
_cell.length_b   1.000
_cell.length_c   1.000
_cell.angle_alpha   90.00
_cell.angle_beta   90.00
_cell.angle_gamma   90.00
#
_symmetry.space_group_name_H-M   'P 1'
#
loop_
_entity.id
_entity.type
_entity.pdbx_description
1 polymer ?
#
loop_
_entity_poly.entity_id
_entity_poly.type
_entity_poly.pdbx_seq_one_letter_code
_entity_poly.pdbx_strand_id
1 'polypeptide(L)'
;VLALDFTGHGESEVPVSGGYTPEGLMSDVDAVLADRGPVTIVGRGFGAWVGLLVAGARASLVHGVVLFDGSGIVGGGPQPPTPYVNVLPASGSVTPDPYALLELSRDPRPPDYALDYVRFVLEDSDIEHPIVVSARIRPDWLAAVAADIGVIELPLEQAIESFA
;
A
#
# COMPACT_ATOMS: atom_id res chain seq x y z
N VAL A 1 -2.97 14.36 11.72
CA VAL A 1 -3.35 13.30 10.75
C VAL A 1 -3.42 13.93 9.38
N LEU A 2 -2.83 13.26 8.39
CA LEU A 2 -2.87 13.62 6.98
C LEU A 2 -3.52 12.46 6.21
N ALA A 3 -4.41 12.76 5.28
CA ALA A 3 -4.93 11.81 4.30
C ALA A 3 -4.35 12.19 2.93
N LEU A 4 -3.88 11.20 2.19
CA LEU A 4 -3.30 11.37 0.87
C LEU A 4 -4.20 10.74 -0.18
N ASP A 5 -4.59 11.50 -1.18
CA ASP A 5 -5.14 11.00 -2.42
C ASP A 5 -3.98 10.69 -3.37
N PHE A 6 -3.85 9.42 -3.76
CA PHE A 6 -2.85 9.01 -4.74
C PHE A 6 -3.11 9.64 -6.12
N THR A 7 -2.08 9.77 -6.91
CA THR A 7 -2.20 10.11 -8.33
C THR A 7 -3.33 9.31 -8.98
N GLY A 8 -4.22 9.99 -9.71
CA GLY A 8 -5.41 9.40 -10.34
C GLY A 8 -6.60 9.12 -9.41
N HIS A 9 -6.52 9.54 -8.14
CA HIS A 9 -7.57 9.35 -7.14
C HIS A 9 -7.96 10.66 -6.48
N GLY A 10 -9.19 10.74 -5.97
CA GLY A 10 -9.69 11.88 -5.22
C GLY A 10 -9.51 13.21 -5.96
N GLU A 11 -8.81 14.15 -5.34
CA GLU A 11 -8.50 15.48 -5.90
C GLU A 11 -7.11 15.57 -6.54
N SER A 12 -6.35 14.45 -6.54
CA SER A 12 -5.02 14.42 -7.15
C SER A 12 -5.07 14.41 -8.67
N GLU A 13 -3.98 14.84 -9.29
CA GLU A 13 -3.85 14.92 -10.74
C GLU A 13 -4.03 13.54 -11.40
N VAL A 14 -4.67 13.54 -12.57
CA VAL A 14 -4.87 12.33 -13.38
C VAL A 14 -3.93 12.37 -14.58
N PRO A 15 -2.98 11.44 -14.69
CA PRO A 15 -2.05 11.39 -15.82
C PRO A 15 -2.75 11.06 -17.13
N VAL A 16 -2.27 11.64 -18.23
CA VAL A 16 -2.92 11.54 -19.55
C VAL A 16 -2.85 10.13 -20.13
N SER A 17 -1.90 9.30 -19.69
CA SER A 17 -1.61 8.02 -20.34
C SER A 17 -1.65 6.79 -19.41
N GLY A 18 -2.25 6.87 -18.24
CA GLY A 18 -2.16 5.80 -17.25
C GLY A 18 -0.73 5.65 -16.71
N GLY A 19 -0.28 4.41 -16.56
CA GLY A 19 1.06 4.10 -16.06
C GLY A 19 1.12 3.98 -14.53
N TYR A 20 0.02 3.54 -13.95
CA TYR A 20 -0.07 3.34 -12.49
C TYR A 20 0.64 2.06 -12.07
N THR A 21 1.60 2.22 -11.19
CA THR A 21 2.30 1.12 -10.52
C THR A 21 2.36 1.37 -9.02
N PRO A 22 2.52 0.34 -8.19
CA PRO A 22 2.73 0.53 -6.75
C PRO A 22 3.91 1.45 -6.45
N GLU A 23 5.00 1.31 -7.19
CA GLU A 23 6.21 2.12 -7.05
C GLU A 23 5.97 3.60 -7.43
N GLY A 24 5.12 3.83 -8.44
CA GLY A 24 4.67 5.18 -8.79
C GLY A 24 3.91 5.84 -7.64
N LEU A 25 2.98 5.08 -7.02
CA LEU A 25 2.22 5.56 -5.88
C LEU A 25 3.05 5.66 -4.58
N MET A 26 4.13 4.85 -4.44
CA MET A 26 5.13 5.08 -3.39
C MET A 26 5.77 6.46 -3.51
N SER A 27 5.99 6.94 -4.74
CA SER A 27 6.57 8.27 -4.98
C SER A 27 5.65 9.39 -4.49
N ASP A 28 4.34 9.21 -4.57
CA ASP A 28 3.38 10.17 -4.00
C ASP A 28 3.56 10.29 -2.48
N VAL A 29 3.72 9.14 -1.80
CA VAL A 29 3.96 9.10 -0.35
C VAL A 29 5.33 9.69 -0.02
N ASP A 30 6.37 9.33 -0.76
CA ASP A 30 7.74 9.81 -0.56
C ASP A 30 7.83 11.34 -0.67
N ALA A 31 7.12 11.93 -1.62
CA ALA A 31 7.02 13.38 -1.76
C ALA A 31 6.40 14.07 -0.52
N VAL A 32 5.43 13.41 0.11
CA VAL A 32 4.83 13.91 1.36
C VAL A 32 5.76 13.73 2.55
N LEU A 33 6.52 12.63 2.59
CA LEU A 33 7.46 12.34 3.69
C LEU A 33 8.68 13.25 3.68
N ALA A 34 9.12 13.73 2.50
CA ALA A 34 10.35 14.52 2.33
C ALA A 34 10.43 15.75 3.24
N ASP A 35 9.29 16.38 3.52
CA ASP A 35 9.21 17.60 4.35
C ASP A 35 8.76 17.32 5.79
N ARG A 36 8.75 16.04 6.23
CA ARG A 36 8.22 15.63 7.53
C ARG A 36 9.23 14.77 8.27
N GLY A 37 9.14 14.77 9.58
CA GLY A 37 9.84 13.80 10.41
C GLY A 37 9.21 12.40 10.30
N PRO A 38 9.73 11.43 11.04
CA PRO A 38 9.18 10.08 11.05
C PRO A 38 7.67 10.08 11.31
N VAL A 39 6.94 9.30 10.50
CA VAL A 39 5.48 9.18 10.57
C VAL A 39 5.04 7.74 10.77
N THR A 40 3.85 7.54 11.33
CA THR A 40 3.16 6.26 11.27
C THR A 40 2.23 6.25 10.06
N ILE A 41 2.36 5.22 9.21
CA ILE A 41 1.50 5.03 8.04
C ILE A 41 0.34 4.11 8.42
N VAL A 42 -0.89 4.55 8.16
CA VAL A 42 -2.08 3.68 8.24
C VAL A 42 -2.56 3.44 6.81
N GLY A 43 -2.19 2.30 6.25
CA GLY A 43 -2.55 1.90 4.91
C GLY A 43 -3.85 1.09 4.89
N ARG A 44 -4.86 1.54 4.12
CA ARG A 44 -6.11 0.83 3.93
C ARG A 44 -6.20 0.21 2.54
N GLY A 45 -6.55 -1.07 2.47
CA GLY A 45 -6.74 -1.74 1.19
C GLY A 45 -5.46 -1.77 0.36
N PHE A 46 -5.51 -1.24 -0.87
CA PHE A 46 -4.30 -1.08 -1.69
C PHE A 46 -3.25 -0.18 -1.02
N GLY A 47 -3.69 0.82 -0.25
CA GLY A 47 -2.79 1.66 0.54
C GLY A 47 -2.01 0.88 1.60
N ALA A 48 -2.49 -0.30 2.06
CA ALA A 48 -1.72 -1.18 2.94
C ALA A 48 -0.51 -1.78 2.21
N TRP A 49 -0.69 -2.21 0.96
CA TRP A 49 0.42 -2.67 0.12
C TRP A 49 1.46 -1.58 -0.08
N VAL A 50 1.02 -0.40 -0.56
CA VAL A 50 1.93 0.74 -0.76
C VAL A 50 2.60 1.16 0.55
N GLY A 51 1.86 1.18 1.66
CA GLY A 51 2.38 1.51 2.98
C GLY A 51 3.51 0.58 3.44
N LEU A 52 3.38 -0.73 3.21
CA LEU A 52 4.45 -1.69 3.50
C LEU A 52 5.70 -1.43 2.65
N LEU A 53 5.51 -1.19 1.34
CA LEU A 53 6.63 -0.90 0.44
C LEU A 53 7.37 0.40 0.85
N VAL A 54 6.62 1.45 1.18
CA VAL A 54 7.21 2.71 1.67
C VAL A 54 7.96 2.50 2.98
N ALA A 55 7.36 1.77 3.94
CA ALA A 55 7.98 1.51 5.22
C ALA A 55 9.34 0.80 5.06
N GLY A 56 9.43 -0.21 4.17
CA GLY A 56 10.71 -0.87 3.90
C GLY A 56 11.70 -0.02 3.12
N ALA A 57 11.22 0.80 2.17
CA ALA A 57 12.11 1.65 1.36
C ALA A 57 12.58 2.92 2.10
N ARG A 58 11.86 3.35 3.15
CA ARG A 58 12.09 4.59 3.90
C ARG A 58 12.00 4.38 5.41
N ALA A 59 12.59 3.31 5.91
CA ALA A 59 12.49 2.93 7.32
C ALA A 59 12.88 4.07 8.29
N SER A 60 13.84 4.92 7.92
CA SER A 60 14.22 6.09 8.73
C SER A 60 13.15 7.20 8.80
N LEU A 61 12.18 7.22 7.87
CA LEU A 61 11.09 8.19 7.81
C LEU A 61 9.75 7.59 8.24
N VAL A 62 9.68 6.27 8.43
CA VAL A 62 8.46 5.58 8.84
C VAL A 62 8.68 4.93 10.20
N HIS A 63 8.04 5.51 11.21
CA HIS A 63 8.08 5.00 12.58
C HIS A 63 7.37 3.65 12.71
N GLY A 64 6.28 3.46 12.00
CA GLY A 64 5.54 2.20 11.95
C GLY A 64 4.47 2.18 10.87
N VAL A 65 3.98 0.99 10.54
CA VAL A 65 2.94 0.80 9.53
C VAL A 65 1.81 -0.09 10.02
N VAL A 66 0.57 0.35 9.83
CA VAL A 66 -0.66 -0.41 10.08
C VAL A 66 -1.26 -0.83 8.75
N LEU A 67 -1.39 -2.14 8.55
CA LEU A 67 -1.97 -2.75 7.34
C LEU A 67 -3.43 -3.12 7.60
N PHE A 68 -4.36 -2.37 6.99
CA PHE A 68 -5.79 -2.43 7.30
C PHE A 68 -6.65 -2.81 6.10
N ASP A 69 -7.79 -3.44 6.37
CA ASP A 69 -8.79 -3.86 5.37
C ASP A 69 -9.30 -2.71 4.50
N GLY A 70 -9.49 -2.98 3.23
CA GLY A 70 -10.10 -2.05 2.30
C GLY A 70 -10.08 -2.54 0.86
N SER A 71 -10.64 -1.73 -0.04
CA SER A 71 -10.65 -2.02 -1.47
C SER A 71 -9.22 -2.11 -2.02
N GLY A 72 -9.00 -3.06 -2.92
CA GLY A 72 -7.70 -3.28 -3.54
C GLY A 72 -6.65 -3.98 -2.67
N ILE A 73 -7.00 -4.46 -1.46
CA ILE A 73 -6.06 -5.24 -0.63
C ILE A 73 -5.66 -6.56 -1.31
N VAL A 74 -6.58 -7.16 -2.02
CA VAL A 74 -6.34 -8.32 -2.89
C VAL A 74 -5.98 -7.80 -4.27
N GLY A 75 -4.84 -8.18 -4.77
CA GLY A 75 -4.36 -7.83 -6.11
C GLY A 75 -3.76 -9.05 -6.81
N GLY A 76 -3.48 -8.93 -8.11
CA GLY A 76 -2.75 -9.95 -8.84
C GLY A 76 -3.50 -11.26 -9.02
N GLY A 77 -4.82 -11.24 -8.97
CA GLY A 77 -5.62 -12.42 -9.27
C GLY A 77 -5.33 -12.97 -10.67
N PRO A 78 -5.63 -14.25 -10.94
CA PRO A 78 -5.43 -14.83 -12.26
C PRO A 78 -6.11 -13.96 -13.31
N GLN A 79 -5.34 -13.51 -14.28
CA GLN A 79 -5.87 -12.73 -15.40
C GLN A 79 -6.93 -13.57 -16.12
N PRO A 80 -8.14 -13.07 -16.35
CA PRO A 80 -9.07 -13.76 -17.20
C PRO A 80 -8.42 -13.91 -18.58
N PRO A 81 -8.44 -15.08 -19.19
CA PRO A 81 -7.79 -15.33 -20.49
C PRO A 81 -8.55 -14.70 -21.64
N THR A 82 -9.30 -13.64 -21.42
CA THR A 82 -10.10 -13.00 -22.44
C THR A 82 -9.36 -11.83 -23.06
N PRO A 83 -9.26 -11.79 -24.39
CA PRO A 83 -8.68 -10.67 -25.12
C PRO A 83 -9.64 -9.47 -25.21
N TYR A 84 -10.53 -9.28 -24.25
CA TYR A 84 -11.39 -8.11 -24.23
C TYR A 84 -10.52 -6.87 -24.02
N VAL A 85 -10.42 -6.08 -25.07
CA VAL A 85 -9.96 -4.70 -24.96
C VAL A 85 -11.08 -3.92 -24.27
N ASN A 86 -10.92 -3.66 -23.00
CA ASN A 86 -11.81 -2.71 -22.31
C ASN A 86 -11.57 -1.34 -22.93
N VAL A 87 -12.59 -0.82 -23.62
CA VAL A 87 -12.56 0.58 -24.04
C VAL A 87 -12.83 1.43 -22.80
N LEU A 88 -11.77 1.98 -22.24
CA LEU A 88 -11.88 2.88 -21.09
C LEU A 88 -12.24 4.29 -21.58
N PRO A 89 -12.99 5.07 -20.79
CA PRO A 89 -13.18 6.49 -21.09
C PRO A 89 -11.83 7.20 -21.12
N ALA A 90 -11.77 8.36 -21.77
CA ALA A 90 -10.56 9.18 -21.75
C ALA A 90 -10.15 9.51 -20.31
N SER A 91 -8.84 9.39 -20.03
CA SER A 91 -8.32 9.73 -18.70
C SER A 91 -8.56 11.22 -18.38
N GLY A 92 -8.61 11.54 -17.09
CA GLY A 92 -8.84 12.92 -16.63
C GLY A 92 -10.30 13.31 -16.46
N SER A 93 -11.25 12.41 -16.76
CA SER A 93 -12.69 12.74 -16.70
C SER A 93 -13.37 12.28 -15.41
N VAL A 94 -12.79 11.33 -14.68
CA VAL A 94 -13.39 10.70 -13.48
C VAL A 94 -12.31 10.26 -12.51
N THR A 95 -12.59 10.34 -11.21
CA THR A 95 -11.73 9.77 -10.18
C THR A 95 -12.51 8.73 -9.36
N PRO A 96 -11.94 7.57 -9.00
CA PRO A 96 -10.61 7.14 -9.44
C PRO A 96 -10.53 6.90 -10.95
N ASP A 97 -9.38 7.19 -11.55
CA ASP A 97 -9.15 6.98 -12.96
C ASP A 97 -9.37 5.49 -13.33
N PRO A 98 -10.20 5.18 -14.36
CA PRO A 98 -10.41 3.80 -14.80
C PRO A 98 -9.13 3.06 -15.17
N TYR A 99 -8.10 3.74 -15.65
CA TYR A 99 -6.79 3.14 -15.92
C TYR A 99 -6.09 2.72 -14.62
N ALA A 100 -6.15 3.54 -13.57
CA ALA A 100 -5.62 3.17 -12.25
C ALA A 100 -6.29 1.91 -11.71
N LEU A 101 -7.62 1.82 -11.77
CA LEU A 101 -8.37 0.64 -11.35
C LEU A 101 -7.96 -0.60 -12.14
N LEU A 102 -7.76 -0.48 -13.46
CA LEU A 102 -7.38 -1.59 -14.31
C LEU A 102 -5.93 -2.05 -14.05
N GLU A 103 -4.98 -1.12 -14.01
CA GLU A 103 -3.55 -1.42 -13.87
C GLU A 103 -3.24 -1.96 -12.48
N LEU A 104 -3.70 -1.28 -11.44
CA LEU A 104 -3.44 -1.70 -10.04
C LEU A 104 -4.20 -2.97 -9.63
N SER A 105 -5.33 -3.30 -10.26
CA SER A 105 -6.02 -4.57 -10.02
C SER A 105 -5.25 -5.77 -10.58
N ARG A 106 -4.38 -5.55 -11.56
CA ARG A 106 -3.57 -6.58 -12.21
C ARG A 106 -2.17 -6.71 -11.61
N ASP A 107 -1.81 -5.78 -10.76
CA ASP A 107 -0.51 -5.77 -10.11
C ASP A 107 -0.29 -7.05 -9.28
N PRO A 108 0.78 -7.82 -9.56
CA PRO A 108 1.10 -8.99 -8.78
C PRO A 108 1.68 -8.58 -7.42
N ARG A 109 1.24 -9.28 -6.37
CA ARG A 109 1.71 -9.08 -5.01
C ARG A 109 2.24 -10.39 -4.44
N PRO A 110 3.43 -10.84 -4.87
CA PRO A 110 3.97 -12.10 -4.41
C PRO A 110 4.37 -12.01 -2.94
N PRO A 111 4.11 -13.09 -2.15
CA PRO A 111 4.47 -13.13 -0.74
C PRO A 111 5.95 -12.87 -0.47
N ASP A 112 6.84 -13.43 -1.30
CA ASP A 112 8.28 -13.26 -1.12
C ASP A 112 8.70 -11.78 -1.25
N TYR A 113 8.10 -11.06 -2.20
CA TYR A 113 8.35 -9.63 -2.36
C TYR A 113 7.88 -8.83 -1.13
N ALA A 114 6.71 -9.16 -0.59
CA ALA A 114 6.22 -8.53 0.65
C ALA A 114 7.17 -8.79 1.83
N LEU A 115 7.65 -10.04 1.97
CA LEU A 115 8.57 -10.42 3.04
C LEU A 115 9.94 -9.75 2.93
N ASP A 116 10.41 -9.43 1.73
CA ASP A 116 11.63 -8.62 1.56
C ASP A 116 11.47 -7.23 2.19
N TYR A 117 10.31 -6.59 1.99
CA TYR A 117 10.03 -5.30 2.64
C TYR A 117 9.80 -5.42 4.15
N VAL A 118 9.16 -6.48 4.62
CA VAL A 118 9.09 -6.79 6.07
C VAL A 118 10.50 -6.83 6.66
N ARG A 119 11.42 -7.56 6.01
CA ARG A 119 12.81 -7.67 6.47
C ARG A 119 13.48 -6.30 6.51
N PHE A 120 13.35 -5.46 5.49
CA PHE A 120 13.93 -4.11 5.49
C PHE A 120 13.39 -3.24 6.63
N VAL A 121 12.08 -3.31 6.90
CA VAL A 121 11.50 -2.59 8.04
C VAL A 121 12.08 -3.08 9.36
N LEU A 122 12.17 -4.40 9.56
CA LEU A 122 12.64 -4.99 10.81
C LEU A 122 14.15 -4.78 11.05
N GLU A 123 14.97 -4.73 9.98
CA GLU A 123 16.39 -4.48 10.07
C GLU A 123 16.72 -3.03 10.45
N ASP A 124 15.93 -2.07 9.97
CA ASP A 124 16.22 -0.64 10.12
C ASP A 124 15.37 0.06 11.19
N SER A 125 14.41 -0.64 11.83
CA SER A 125 13.52 -0.06 12.84
C SER A 125 14.11 -0.17 14.24
N ASP A 126 13.95 0.90 15.02
CA ASP A 126 14.32 0.94 16.43
C ASP A 126 13.19 0.43 17.36
N ILE A 127 12.01 0.08 16.83
CA ILE A 127 10.87 -0.41 17.61
C ILE A 127 10.68 -1.92 17.41
N GLU A 128 10.19 -2.58 18.47
CA GLU A 128 10.07 -4.03 18.53
C GLU A 128 9.09 -4.58 17.48
N HIS A 129 7.97 -3.88 17.25
CA HIS A 129 6.94 -4.28 16.32
C HIS A 129 6.55 -3.12 15.39
N PRO A 130 7.36 -2.81 14.38
CA PRO A 130 7.10 -1.68 13.48
C PRO A 130 5.99 -1.94 12.47
N ILE A 131 5.52 -3.20 12.34
CA ILE A 131 4.47 -3.60 11.42
C ILE A 131 3.33 -4.21 12.22
N VAL A 132 2.12 -3.65 12.04
CA VAL A 132 0.90 -4.16 12.65
C VAL A 132 -0.12 -4.51 11.57
N VAL A 133 -0.63 -5.73 11.60
CA VAL A 133 -1.73 -6.18 10.74
C VAL A 133 -3.05 -6.05 11.48
N SER A 134 -3.97 -5.30 10.88
CA SER A 134 -5.35 -5.11 11.39
C SER A 134 -6.39 -5.53 10.34
N ALA A 135 -6.08 -6.55 9.54
CA ALA A 135 -6.91 -6.96 8.42
C ALA A 135 -7.54 -8.34 8.62
N ARG A 136 -8.81 -8.47 8.22
CA ARG A 136 -9.54 -9.74 8.18
C ARG A 136 -9.39 -10.43 6.82
N ILE A 137 -9.34 -9.64 5.74
CA ILE A 137 -9.10 -10.14 4.39
C ILE A 137 -7.58 -10.25 4.19
N ARG A 138 -7.10 -11.47 4.06
CA ARG A 138 -5.66 -11.76 3.97
C ARG A 138 -5.35 -12.50 2.67
N PRO A 139 -5.05 -11.78 1.58
CA PRO A 139 -4.46 -12.40 0.41
C PRO A 139 -3.10 -13.01 0.79
N ASP A 140 -2.55 -13.85 -0.08
CA ASP A 140 -1.34 -14.64 0.22
C ASP A 140 -0.17 -13.78 0.72
N TRP A 141 0.03 -12.61 0.12
CA TRP A 141 1.08 -11.69 0.56
C TRP A 141 0.89 -11.21 2.01
N LEU A 142 -0.35 -10.82 2.37
CA LEU A 142 -0.65 -10.31 3.71
C LEU A 142 -0.68 -11.44 4.75
N ALA A 143 -1.09 -12.64 4.35
CA ALA A 143 -1.02 -13.82 5.20
C ALA A 143 0.44 -14.18 5.53
N ALA A 144 1.34 -14.07 4.55
CA ALA A 144 2.77 -14.27 4.77
C ALA A 144 3.37 -13.19 5.69
N VAL A 145 3.01 -11.92 5.48
CA VAL A 145 3.43 -10.82 6.37
C VAL A 145 2.94 -11.04 7.79
N ALA A 146 1.66 -11.39 7.99
CA ALA A 146 1.09 -11.62 9.32
C ALA A 146 1.70 -12.84 10.05
N ALA A 147 2.31 -13.77 9.32
CA ALA A 147 2.97 -14.94 9.89
C ALA A 147 4.43 -14.66 10.31
N ASP A 148 4.99 -13.51 9.96
CA ASP A 148 6.34 -13.14 10.35
C ASP A 148 6.43 -12.83 11.86
N ILE A 149 7.51 -13.25 12.50
CA ILE A 149 7.68 -13.14 13.96
C ILE A 149 7.79 -11.68 14.44
N GLY A 150 8.24 -10.77 13.59
CA GLY A 150 8.36 -9.34 13.88
C GLY A 150 7.07 -8.55 13.69
N VAL A 151 6.01 -9.21 13.19
CA VAL A 151 4.71 -8.60 12.91
C VAL A 151 3.70 -9.00 13.96
N ILE A 152 2.92 -8.05 14.45
CA ILE A 152 1.82 -8.32 15.40
C ILE A 152 0.46 -8.03 14.80
N GLU A 153 -0.56 -8.63 15.38
CA GLU A 153 -1.95 -8.42 14.99
C GLU A 153 -2.71 -7.72 16.09
N LEU A 154 -3.30 -6.57 15.76
CA LEU A 154 -4.11 -5.80 16.70
C LEU A 154 -5.39 -5.27 16.03
N PRO A 155 -6.46 -5.01 16.78
CA PRO A 155 -7.57 -4.17 16.32
C PRO A 155 -7.06 -2.78 15.93
N LEU A 156 -7.70 -2.14 14.92
CA LEU A 156 -7.22 -0.90 14.32
C LEU A 156 -6.92 0.21 15.34
N GLU A 157 -7.81 0.42 16.32
CA GLU A 157 -7.62 1.45 17.35
C GLU A 157 -6.35 1.18 18.16
N GLN A 158 -6.17 -0.07 18.63
CA GLN A 158 -4.97 -0.47 19.36
C GLN A 158 -3.70 -0.43 18.50
N ALA A 159 -3.82 -0.76 17.21
CA ALA A 159 -2.71 -0.66 16.25
C ALA A 159 -2.23 0.79 16.08
N ILE A 160 -3.15 1.75 16.03
CA ILE A 160 -2.80 3.18 15.94
C ILE A 160 -2.21 3.66 17.27
N GLU A 161 -2.79 3.27 18.39
CA GLU A 161 -2.31 3.65 19.74
C GLU A 161 -0.91 3.10 20.04
N SER A 162 -0.54 1.94 19.49
CA SER A 162 0.79 1.35 19.71
C SER A 162 1.94 2.20 19.15
N PHE A 163 1.64 3.16 18.28
CA PHE A 163 2.60 4.10 17.69
C PHE A 163 2.43 5.56 18.17
N ALA A 164 1.64 5.80 19.21
CA ALA A 164 1.35 7.15 19.71
C ALA A 164 2.42 7.68 20.69
#